data_acea44c1dc0afd4e6db2f606df8b3be4
#
_entry.id   acea44c1dc0afd4e6db2f606df8b3be4
#
_cell.length_a   1.000
_cell.length_b   1.000
_cell.length_c   1.000
_cell.angle_alpha   90.00
_cell.angle_beta   90.00
_cell.angle_gamma   90.00
#
_symmetry.space_group_name_H-M   'P 1'
#
loop_
_entity.id
_entity.type
_entity.pdbx_description
1 polymer ?
#
loop_
_entity_poly.entity_id
_entity_poly.type
_entity_poly.pdbx_seq_one_letter_code
_entity_poly.pdbx_strand_id
1 'polypeptide(L)'
;ETAELNMSYENVAIDYIDHVAILKLNAPEVLNALSPNMVQELSSAITDIIRSDARCLLITGEGRAFCAGANLQPKGAADGLPPAGSVLETHYHPVMTKLRNMEIPMVSAVNGPAVGVGMSFAVMADIVVAARSAYFLQAFANIGLVPDGGATHLLPRIIGWRRAVELSMLAERLPAETALDWGLVNRVVDDDKLMEEALGLAARLANGPRSLGL
;
A
#
# COMPACT_ATOMS: atom_id res chain seq x y z
N GLU A 1 -10.67 30.49 -8.87
CA GLU A 1 -10.86 30.20 -7.43
C GLU A 1 -10.93 28.68 -7.29
N THR A 2 -9.78 28.04 -7.10
CA THR A 2 -9.69 26.65 -6.70
C THR A 2 -10.03 26.59 -5.20
N ALA A 3 -11.20 26.06 -4.87
CA ALA A 3 -11.54 25.74 -3.49
C ALA A 3 -10.51 24.73 -2.98
N GLU A 4 -9.62 25.14 -2.10
CA GLU A 4 -8.82 24.26 -1.28
C GLU A 4 -9.79 23.42 -0.43
N LEU A 5 -10.08 22.21 -0.87
CA LEU A 5 -10.71 21.17 -0.06
C LEU A 5 -9.69 20.74 0.99
N ASN A 6 -9.57 21.53 2.06
CA ASN A 6 -8.74 21.20 3.22
C ASN A 6 -9.46 20.12 4.03
N MET A 7 -9.55 18.90 3.50
CA MET A 7 -10.04 17.76 4.26
C MET A 7 -8.86 17.22 5.08
N SER A 8 -8.84 17.52 6.36
CA SER A 8 -7.87 16.95 7.29
C SER A 8 -8.28 15.52 7.62
N TYR A 9 -7.50 14.56 7.19
CA TYR A 9 -7.58 13.16 7.63
C TYR A 9 -6.77 12.99 8.91
N GLU A 10 -7.18 12.06 9.77
CA GLU A 10 -6.48 11.74 11.02
C GLU A 10 -5.37 10.72 10.81
N ASN A 11 -5.67 9.66 10.04
CA ASN A 11 -4.80 8.50 9.87
C ASN A 11 -4.16 8.43 8.48
N VAL A 12 -4.41 9.41 7.64
CA VAL A 12 -3.89 9.50 6.27
C VAL A 12 -3.45 10.94 6.03
N ALA A 13 -2.38 11.14 5.30
CA ALA A 13 -1.97 12.47 4.84
C ALA A 13 -1.81 12.47 3.31
N ILE A 14 -2.15 13.58 2.68
CA ILE A 14 -1.94 13.82 1.25
C ILE A 14 -1.10 15.07 1.09
N ASP A 15 0.02 14.93 0.42
CA ASP A 15 0.84 16.06 -0.03
C ASP A 15 0.87 16.08 -1.55
N TYR A 16 1.13 17.23 -2.15
CA TYR A 16 1.29 17.37 -3.58
C TYR A 16 2.63 18.03 -3.90
N ILE A 17 3.38 17.44 -4.81
CA ILE A 17 4.59 18.04 -5.38
C ILE A 17 4.41 18.02 -6.89
N ASP A 18 4.25 19.18 -7.49
CA ASP A 18 3.86 19.33 -8.90
C ASP A 18 2.62 18.47 -9.21
N HIS A 19 2.73 17.51 -10.12
CA HIS A 19 1.65 16.58 -10.48
C HIS A 19 1.76 15.20 -9.82
N VAL A 20 2.51 15.09 -8.72
CA VAL A 20 2.60 13.88 -7.91
C VAL A 20 1.77 14.05 -6.64
N ALA A 21 0.76 13.21 -6.45
CA ALA A 21 0.09 13.06 -5.18
C ALA A 21 0.86 12.07 -4.29
N ILE A 22 1.19 12.46 -3.07
CA ILE A 22 1.89 11.63 -2.08
C ILE A 22 0.89 11.24 -1.01
N LEU A 23 0.48 9.99 -1.00
CA LEU A 23 -0.43 9.42 -0.02
C LEU A 23 0.37 8.70 1.07
N LYS A 24 0.28 9.19 2.30
CA LYS A 24 0.96 8.61 3.46
C LYS A 24 -0.04 7.93 4.38
N LEU A 25 0.22 6.68 4.75
CA LEU A 25 -0.43 6.04 5.89
C LEU A 25 0.16 6.67 7.15
N ASN A 26 -0.67 7.29 7.99
CA ASN A 26 -0.23 8.17 9.07
C ASN A 26 -0.78 7.75 10.44
N ALA A 27 -0.49 6.51 10.84
CA ALA A 27 -0.73 6.01 12.19
C ALA A 27 0.52 5.24 12.68
N PRO A 28 1.69 5.92 12.80
CA PRO A 28 2.97 5.28 13.08
C PRO A 28 3.02 4.55 14.44
N GLU A 29 2.22 4.95 15.42
CA GLU A 29 2.11 4.34 16.74
C GLU A 29 1.55 2.91 16.69
N VAL A 30 0.77 2.58 15.66
CA VAL A 30 0.26 1.22 15.37
C VAL A 30 0.89 0.63 14.11
N LEU A 31 2.04 1.14 13.67
CA LEU A 31 2.76 0.71 12.47
C LEU A 31 1.90 0.80 11.20
N ASN A 32 1.06 1.81 11.11
CA ASN A 32 0.14 2.05 10.00
C ASN A 32 -0.82 0.87 9.74
N ALA A 33 -1.23 0.18 10.82
CA ALA A 33 -2.21 -0.90 10.72
C ALA A 33 -3.57 -0.33 10.28
N LEU A 34 -4.19 -0.96 9.29
CA LEU A 34 -5.43 -0.52 8.67
C LEU A 34 -6.62 -0.74 9.62
N SER A 35 -7.02 0.29 10.34
CA SER A 35 -8.28 0.33 11.07
C SER A 35 -9.45 0.62 10.11
N PRO A 36 -10.70 0.33 10.49
CA PRO A 36 -11.88 0.71 9.69
C PRO A 36 -11.91 2.21 9.35
N ASN A 37 -11.53 3.07 10.30
CA ASN A 37 -11.45 4.52 10.09
C ASN A 37 -10.38 4.87 9.05
N MET A 38 -9.16 4.34 9.17
CA MET A 38 -8.10 4.57 8.18
C MET A 38 -8.52 4.09 6.78
N VAL A 39 -9.20 2.94 6.67
CA VAL A 39 -9.68 2.43 5.38
C VAL A 39 -10.73 3.36 4.77
N GLN A 40 -11.62 3.92 5.58
CA GLN A 40 -12.60 4.92 5.12
C GLN A 40 -11.91 6.21 4.67
N GLU A 41 -10.94 6.70 5.44
CA GLU A 41 -10.14 7.87 5.07
C GLU A 41 -9.34 7.64 3.78
N LEU A 42 -8.71 6.47 3.62
CA LEU A 42 -8.05 6.07 2.38
C LEU A 42 -9.01 6.10 1.19
N SER A 43 -10.24 5.60 1.35
CA SER A 43 -11.24 5.64 0.28
C SER A 43 -11.58 7.06 -0.14
N SER A 44 -11.66 7.99 0.81
CA SER A 44 -11.93 9.41 0.56
C SER A 44 -10.71 10.09 -0.06
N ALA A 45 -9.53 9.88 0.51
CA ALA A 45 -8.25 10.41 0.03
C ALA A 45 -7.96 10.02 -1.42
N ILE A 46 -8.18 8.75 -1.79
CA ILE A 46 -8.03 8.28 -3.17
C ILE A 46 -9.03 8.97 -4.08
N THR A 47 -10.27 9.20 -3.61
CA THR A 47 -11.28 9.93 -4.40
C THR A 47 -10.86 11.37 -4.65
N ASP A 48 -10.25 12.04 -3.66
CA ASP A 48 -9.76 13.41 -3.82
C ASP A 48 -8.56 13.45 -4.77
N ILE A 49 -7.66 12.48 -4.70
CA ILE A 49 -6.54 12.35 -5.65
C ILE A 49 -7.04 12.14 -7.09
N ILE A 50 -8.06 11.29 -7.29
CA ILE A 50 -8.66 11.06 -8.62
C ILE A 50 -9.29 12.35 -9.19
N ARG A 51 -9.80 13.22 -8.33
CA ARG A 51 -10.40 14.50 -8.73
C ARG A 51 -9.40 15.64 -8.91
N SER A 52 -8.18 15.44 -8.43
CA SER A 52 -7.10 16.44 -8.56
C SER A 52 -6.49 16.43 -9.97
N ASP A 53 -5.49 17.26 -10.16
CA ASP A 53 -4.66 17.28 -11.37
C ASP A 53 -3.41 16.38 -11.28
N ALA A 54 -3.37 15.51 -10.26
CA ALA A 54 -2.30 14.54 -10.09
C ALA A 54 -2.19 13.59 -11.29
N ARG A 55 -0.97 13.28 -11.67
CA ARG A 55 -0.62 12.42 -12.80
C ARG A 55 0.18 11.20 -12.40
N CYS A 56 0.57 11.11 -11.14
CA CYS A 56 1.16 9.93 -10.52
C CYS A 56 0.79 9.92 -9.05
N LEU A 57 0.53 8.74 -8.51
CA LEU A 57 0.34 8.51 -7.08
C LEU A 57 1.60 7.86 -6.51
N LEU A 58 2.17 8.45 -5.46
CA LEU A 58 3.21 7.86 -4.62
C LEU A 58 2.59 7.48 -3.27
N ILE A 59 2.76 6.22 -2.86
CA ILE A 59 2.24 5.70 -1.58
C ILE A 59 3.40 5.33 -0.67
N THR A 60 3.33 5.75 0.60
CA THR A 60 4.31 5.39 1.63
C THR A 60 3.68 5.32 3.02
N GLY A 61 4.41 4.87 4.03
CA GLY A 61 4.00 4.91 5.43
C GLY A 61 4.78 5.95 6.23
N GLU A 62 4.13 6.61 7.19
CA GLU A 62 4.83 7.47 8.15
C GLU A 62 5.56 6.62 9.20
N GLY A 63 6.73 7.08 9.65
CA GLY A 63 7.52 6.40 10.66
C GLY A 63 8.27 5.15 10.15
N ARG A 64 8.33 4.10 10.98
CA ARG A 64 9.22 2.93 10.77
C ARG A 64 8.60 1.77 10.00
N ALA A 65 7.36 1.86 9.55
CA ALA A 65 6.67 0.80 8.83
C ALA A 65 5.93 1.36 7.63
N PHE A 66 5.84 0.57 6.57
CA PHE A 66 4.91 0.88 5.50
C PHE A 66 3.48 0.63 5.98
N CYS A 67 3.14 -0.63 6.33
CA CYS A 67 1.83 -1.00 6.84
C CYS A 67 1.89 -2.39 7.49
N ALA A 68 1.47 -2.50 8.76
CA ALA A 68 1.47 -3.76 9.50
C ALA A 68 0.25 -4.67 9.19
N GLY A 69 -0.59 -4.30 8.22
CA GLY A 69 -1.77 -5.08 7.84
C GLY A 69 -3.05 -4.62 8.53
N ALA A 70 -4.04 -5.51 8.63
CA ALA A 70 -5.30 -5.20 9.29
C ALA A 70 -5.10 -4.97 10.79
N ASN A 71 -5.77 -3.97 11.35
CA ASN A 71 -5.81 -3.78 12.79
C ASN A 71 -6.73 -4.84 13.42
N LEU A 72 -6.13 -5.86 14.03
CA LEU A 72 -6.84 -6.98 14.67
C LEU A 72 -7.36 -6.66 16.08
N GLN A 73 -7.08 -5.47 16.61
CA GLN A 73 -7.53 -5.00 17.91
C GLN A 73 -8.38 -3.72 17.76
N PRO A 74 -9.61 -3.78 17.26
CA PRO A 74 -10.47 -2.61 17.27
C PRO A 74 -10.75 -2.21 18.71
N LYS A 75 -10.40 -0.97 19.11
CA LYS A 75 -10.77 -0.43 20.40
C LYS A 75 -12.31 -0.48 20.52
N GLY A 76 -12.83 -1.25 21.47
CA GLY A 76 -14.27 -1.31 21.77
C GLY A 76 -15.03 -2.50 21.21
N ALA A 77 -14.42 -3.52 20.66
CA ALA A 77 -15.08 -4.77 20.32
C ALA A 77 -15.31 -5.62 21.59
N ALA A 78 -16.31 -5.23 22.36
CA ALA A 78 -16.99 -6.16 23.26
C ALA A 78 -17.99 -6.92 22.37
N ASP A 79 -17.87 -8.26 22.34
CA ASP A 79 -18.80 -9.20 21.72
C ASP A 79 -19.07 -9.09 20.20
N GLY A 80 -18.41 -9.96 19.44
CA GLY A 80 -18.79 -10.27 18.08
C GLY A 80 -18.17 -9.38 17.01
N LEU A 81 -16.89 -9.64 16.67
CA LEU A 81 -16.33 -9.14 15.39
C LEU A 81 -17.21 -9.64 14.23
N PRO A 82 -17.58 -8.76 13.29
CA PRO A 82 -18.30 -9.21 12.10
C PRO A 82 -17.46 -10.28 11.37
N PRO A 83 -18.09 -11.21 10.65
CA PRO A 83 -17.36 -12.20 9.87
C PRO A 83 -16.29 -11.52 9.00
N ALA A 84 -15.07 -12.07 8.98
CA ALA A 84 -13.95 -11.48 8.23
C ALA A 84 -14.32 -11.18 6.77
N GLY A 85 -15.15 -12.01 6.14
CA GLY A 85 -15.66 -11.79 4.79
C GLY A 85 -16.44 -10.49 4.64
N SER A 86 -17.30 -10.15 5.60
CA SER A 86 -18.10 -8.92 5.53
C SER A 86 -17.24 -7.66 5.68
N VAL A 87 -16.20 -7.71 6.52
CA VAL A 87 -15.23 -6.62 6.66
C VAL A 87 -14.45 -6.41 5.35
N LEU A 88 -14.04 -7.50 4.71
CA LEU A 88 -13.36 -7.43 3.40
C LEU A 88 -14.27 -6.78 2.36
N GLU A 89 -15.50 -7.22 2.22
CA GLU A 89 -16.44 -6.71 1.22
C GLU A 89 -16.81 -5.24 1.43
N THR A 90 -17.01 -4.82 2.68
CA THR A 90 -17.53 -3.48 2.99
C THR A 90 -16.44 -2.42 3.14
N HIS A 91 -15.21 -2.81 3.54
CA HIS A 91 -14.14 -1.85 3.83
C HIS A 91 -12.97 -1.97 2.85
N TYR A 92 -12.37 -3.16 2.71
CA TYR A 92 -11.13 -3.30 1.97
C TYR A 92 -11.32 -3.36 0.44
N HIS A 93 -12.29 -4.15 -0.04
CA HIS A 93 -12.52 -4.30 -1.49
C HIS A 93 -12.80 -2.97 -2.21
N PRO A 94 -13.61 -2.05 -1.67
CA PRO A 94 -13.83 -0.76 -2.31
C PRO A 94 -12.54 0.05 -2.49
N VAL A 95 -11.66 0.09 -1.48
CA VAL A 95 -10.39 0.82 -1.54
C VAL A 95 -9.44 0.18 -2.55
N MET A 96 -9.27 -1.15 -2.47
CA MET A 96 -8.41 -1.91 -3.39
C MET A 96 -8.90 -1.78 -4.84
N THR A 97 -10.22 -1.81 -5.05
CA THR A 97 -10.81 -1.63 -6.39
C THR A 97 -10.56 -0.22 -6.93
N LYS A 98 -10.68 0.81 -6.09
CA LYS A 98 -10.37 2.19 -6.49
C LYS A 98 -8.92 2.33 -6.91
N LEU A 99 -7.97 1.80 -6.12
CA LEU A 99 -6.54 1.84 -6.46
C LEU A 99 -6.27 1.11 -7.78
N ARG A 100 -6.79 -0.11 -7.93
CA ARG A 100 -6.58 -0.91 -9.14
C ARG A 100 -7.12 -0.22 -10.41
N ASN A 101 -8.19 0.56 -10.28
CA ASN A 101 -8.85 1.23 -11.39
C ASN A 101 -8.39 2.68 -11.57
N MET A 102 -7.31 3.09 -10.90
CA MET A 102 -6.74 4.42 -11.14
C MET A 102 -6.14 4.51 -12.53
N GLU A 103 -6.45 5.60 -13.23
CA GLU A 103 -5.96 5.90 -14.58
C GLU A 103 -4.65 6.71 -14.57
N ILE A 104 -3.93 6.69 -13.45
CA ILE A 104 -2.59 7.27 -13.30
C ILE A 104 -1.63 6.24 -12.72
N PRO A 105 -0.35 6.26 -13.12
CA PRO A 105 0.64 5.34 -12.60
C PRO A 105 0.84 5.49 -11.09
N MET A 106 1.15 4.38 -10.43
CA MET A 106 1.38 4.30 -8.99
C MET A 106 2.81 3.85 -8.67
N VAL A 107 3.41 4.51 -7.69
CA VAL A 107 4.70 4.13 -7.11
C VAL A 107 4.51 3.84 -5.62
N SER A 108 5.01 2.71 -5.12
CA SER A 108 5.11 2.45 -3.68
C SER A 108 6.53 2.68 -3.20
N ALA A 109 6.68 3.49 -2.15
CA ALA A 109 7.92 3.67 -1.39
C ALA A 109 7.79 2.90 -0.06
N VAL A 110 8.33 1.68 -0.03
CA VAL A 110 8.18 0.76 1.12
C VAL A 110 9.30 1.04 2.13
N ASN A 111 8.99 1.88 3.11
CA ASN A 111 9.93 2.39 4.11
C ASN A 111 10.22 1.44 5.27
N GLY A 112 9.58 0.27 5.33
CA GLY A 112 9.74 -0.70 6.41
C GLY A 112 8.81 -1.89 6.24
N PRO A 113 8.40 -2.56 7.32
CA PRO A 113 7.49 -3.71 7.25
C PRO A 113 6.24 -3.47 6.41
N ALA A 114 5.98 -4.37 5.45
CA ALA A 114 4.75 -4.46 4.68
C ALA A 114 4.13 -5.85 4.91
N VAL A 115 3.06 -5.93 5.72
CA VAL A 115 2.57 -7.19 6.30
C VAL A 115 1.11 -7.44 5.94
N GLY A 116 0.76 -8.68 5.62
CA GLY A 116 -0.60 -9.10 5.30
C GLY A 116 -1.22 -8.25 4.17
N VAL A 117 -2.39 -7.67 4.41
CA VAL A 117 -3.04 -6.74 3.46
C VAL A 117 -2.17 -5.51 3.17
N GLY A 118 -1.30 -5.09 4.11
CA GLY A 118 -0.33 -4.02 3.88
C GLY A 118 0.70 -4.38 2.81
N MET A 119 1.15 -5.64 2.74
CA MET A 119 1.95 -6.12 1.62
C MET A 119 1.16 -6.09 0.31
N SER A 120 -0.10 -6.54 0.33
CA SER A 120 -0.96 -6.49 -0.86
C SER A 120 -1.10 -5.06 -1.38
N PHE A 121 -1.25 -4.10 -0.46
CA PHE A 121 -1.32 -2.67 -0.77
C PHE A 121 -0.03 -2.14 -1.42
N ALA A 122 1.14 -2.53 -0.87
CA ALA A 122 2.44 -2.14 -1.41
C ALA A 122 2.67 -2.66 -2.85
N VAL A 123 2.36 -3.94 -3.11
CA VAL A 123 2.63 -4.58 -4.40
C VAL A 123 1.55 -4.34 -5.46
N MET A 124 0.50 -3.58 -5.14
CA MET A 124 -0.51 -3.15 -6.10
C MET A 124 0.00 -2.03 -7.02
N ALA A 125 1.02 -1.29 -6.59
CA ALA A 125 1.64 -0.24 -7.40
C ALA A 125 2.37 -0.81 -8.62
N ASP A 126 2.46 0.00 -9.68
CA ASP A 126 3.16 -0.36 -10.93
C ASP A 126 4.67 -0.45 -10.73
N ILE A 127 5.21 0.40 -9.84
CA ILE A 127 6.63 0.40 -9.46
C ILE A 127 6.76 0.40 -7.95
N VAL A 128 7.55 -0.53 -7.42
CA VAL A 128 7.81 -0.67 -5.99
C VAL A 128 9.29 -0.42 -5.72
N VAL A 129 9.58 0.59 -4.90
CA VAL A 129 10.90 0.87 -4.34
C VAL A 129 10.88 0.52 -2.87
N ALA A 130 11.82 -0.26 -2.40
CA ALA A 130 11.92 -0.66 -1.01
C ALA A 130 13.18 -0.10 -0.35
N ALA A 131 13.06 0.33 0.90
CA ALA A 131 14.20 0.56 1.77
C ALA A 131 14.93 -0.78 2.03
N ARG A 132 16.24 -0.75 2.19
CA ARG A 132 17.04 -1.96 2.46
C ARG A 132 16.61 -2.68 3.74
N SER A 133 16.17 -1.93 4.76
CA SER A 133 15.65 -2.49 6.01
C SER A 133 14.22 -3.03 5.91
N ALA A 134 13.52 -2.81 4.81
CA ALA A 134 12.15 -3.27 4.62
C ALA A 134 12.07 -4.79 4.47
N TYR A 135 10.90 -5.33 4.82
CA TYR A 135 10.56 -6.72 4.55
C TYR A 135 9.07 -6.87 4.22
N PHE A 136 8.75 -7.95 3.52
CA PHE A 136 7.41 -8.33 3.15
C PHE A 136 6.99 -9.60 3.88
N LEU A 137 5.72 -9.71 4.26
CA LEU A 137 5.23 -10.86 5.01
C LEU A 137 3.75 -11.14 4.71
N GLN A 138 3.43 -12.33 4.22
CA GLN A 138 2.07 -12.84 4.10
C GLN A 138 1.65 -13.50 5.42
N ALA A 139 1.28 -12.69 6.43
CA ALA A 139 1.05 -13.15 7.81
C ALA A 139 -0.27 -13.94 8.02
N PHE A 140 -1.07 -14.13 6.98
CA PHE A 140 -2.42 -14.71 7.11
C PHE A 140 -2.44 -16.12 7.70
N ALA A 141 -1.52 -16.99 7.30
CA ALA A 141 -1.42 -18.35 7.83
C ALA A 141 -1.20 -18.38 9.34
N ASN A 142 -0.48 -17.39 9.91
CA ASN A 142 -0.22 -17.29 11.35
C ASN A 142 -1.49 -17.05 12.18
N ILE A 143 -2.57 -16.60 11.57
CA ILE A 143 -3.85 -16.31 12.22
C ILE A 143 -5.01 -17.12 11.61
N GLY A 144 -4.68 -18.20 10.85
CA GLY A 144 -5.67 -19.11 10.28
C GLY A 144 -6.54 -18.51 9.16
N LEU A 145 -6.04 -17.46 8.48
CA LEU A 145 -6.71 -16.83 7.36
C LEU A 145 -6.02 -17.14 6.02
N VAL A 146 -6.73 -16.92 4.93
CA VAL A 146 -6.19 -16.95 3.57
C VAL A 146 -5.75 -15.56 3.14
N PRO A 147 -4.74 -15.43 2.26
CA PRO A 147 -4.32 -14.15 1.70
C PRO A 147 -5.46 -13.38 1.04
N ASP A 148 -5.57 -12.09 1.33
CA ASP A 148 -6.58 -11.17 0.80
C ASP A 148 -5.96 -9.94 0.10
N GLY A 149 -6.74 -8.87 -0.11
CA GLY A 149 -6.26 -7.63 -0.72
C GLY A 149 -5.71 -7.83 -2.14
N GLY A 150 -6.10 -8.90 -2.84
CA GLY A 150 -5.61 -9.21 -4.18
C GLY A 150 -4.32 -10.02 -4.21
N ALA A 151 -3.72 -10.39 -3.07
CA ALA A 151 -2.46 -11.13 -3.00
C ALA A 151 -2.49 -12.45 -3.80
N THR A 152 -3.60 -13.20 -3.72
CA THR A 152 -3.77 -14.47 -4.45
C THR A 152 -3.77 -14.30 -5.98
N HIS A 153 -4.08 -13.10 -6.47
CA HIS A 153 -4.02 -12.76 -7.88
C HIS A 153 -2.66 -12.17 -8.28
N LEU A 154 -2.15 -11.23 -7.48
CA LEU A 154 -0.94 -10.46 -7.81
C LEU A 154 0.33 -11.29 -7.64
N LEU A 155 0.53 -11.92 -6.49
CA LEU A 155 1.78 -12.60 -6.17
C LEU A 155 2.16 -13.69 -7.19
N PRO A 156 1.27 -14.62 -7.61
CA PRO A 156 1.63 -15.62 -8.61
C PRO A 156 2.03 -15.03 -9.95
N ARG A 157 1.52 -13.84 -10.29
CA ARG A 157 1.84 -13.13 -11.54
C ARG A 157 3.15 -12.38 -11.47
N ILE A 158 3.52 -11.89 -10.29
CA ILE A 158 4.74 -11.10 -10.07
C ILE A 158 5.94 -12.03 -9.83
N ILE A 159 5.85 -12.97 -8.87
CA ILE A 159 6.97 -13.80 -8.42
C ILE A 159 6.88 -15.26 -8.83
N GLY A 160 5.83 -15.62 -9.58
CA GLY A 160 5.56 -16.99 -9.98
C GLY A 160 4.86 -17.83 -8.91
N TRP A 161 4.18 -18.89 -9.35
CA TRP A 161 3.32 -19.72 -8.49
C TRP A 161 4.06 -20.29 -7.27
N ARG A 162 5.26 -20.85 -7.47
CA ARG A 162 5.99 -21.54 -6.39
C ARG A 162 6.34 -20.61 -5.23
N ARG A 163 6.91 -19.45 -5.52
CA ARG A 163 7.28 -18.44 -4.51
C ARG A 163 6.05 -17.83 -3.84
N ALA A 164 4.97 -17.59 -4.58
CA ALA A 164 3.72 -17.09 -4.03
C ALA A 164 3.09 -18.07 -3.03
N VAL A 165 3.09 -19.37 -3.34
CA VAL A 165 2.58 -20.42 -2.45
C VAL A 165 3.46 -20.55 -1.21
N GLU A 166 4.78 -20.62 -1.38
CA GLU A 166 5.74 -20.69 -0.29
C GLU A 166 5.55 -19.52 0.70
N LEU A 167 5.54 -18.29 0.19
CA LEU A 167 5.36 -17.08 0.99
C LEU A 167 4.01 -17.08 1.74
N SER A 168 2.95 -17.56 1.10
CA SER A 168 1.62 -17.59 1.69
C SER A 168 1.44 -18.70 2.74
N MET A 169 2.06 -19.86 2.54
CA MET A 169 1.92 -21.02 3.42
C MET A 169 2.86 -20.98 4.62
N LEU A 170 4.13 -20.55 4.42
CA LEU A 170 5.12 -20.52 5.48
C LEU A 170 5.04 -19.25 6.32
N ALA A 171 4.47 -18.17 5.77
CA ALA A 171 4.36 -16.88 6.44
C ALA A 171 5.68 -16.42 7.05
N GLU A 172 6.76 -16.55 6.29
CA GLU A 172 8.10 -16.10 6.65
C GLU A 172 8.37 -14.69 6.12
N ARG A 173 9.30 -13.98 6.78
CA ARG A 173 9.72 -12.66 6.33
C ARG A 173 10.53 -12.77 5.05
N LEU A 174 10.15 -12.01 4.03
CA LEU A 174 10.90 -11.85 2.80
C LEU A 174 11.68 -10.51 2.87
N PRO A 175 12.99 -10.52 3.07
CA PRO A 175 13.81 -9.30 3.07
C PRO A 175 13.76 -8.57 1.73
N ALA A 176 13.97 -7.24 1.73
CA ALA A 176 13.92 -6.40 0.54
C ALA A 176 14.83 -6.89 -0.59
N GLU A 177 16.07 -7.31 -0.28
CA GLU A 177 17.01 -7.83 -1.28
C GLU A 177 16.50 -9.11 -1.94
N THR A 178 15.94 -10.04 -1.15
CA THR A 178 15.34 -11.26 -1.69
C THR A 178 14.07 -10.93 -2.50
N ALA A 179 13.31 -9.94 -2.06
CA ALA A 179 12.14 -9.44 -2.80
C ALA A 179 12.54 -8.87 -4.18
N LEU A 180 13.70 -8.20 -4.26
CA LEU A 180 14.29 -7.74 -5.54
C LEU A 180 14.69 -8.93 -6.43
N ASP A 181 15.41 -9.90 -5.89
CA ASP A 181 15.81 -11.12 -6.63
C ASP A 181 14.62 -11.93 -7.14
N TRP A 182 13.50 -11.88 -6.42
CA TRP A 182 12.27 -12.55 -6.83
C TRP A 182 11.46 -11.75 -7.85
N GLY A 183 11.79 -10.48 -8.06
CA GLY A 183 11.04 -9.57 -8.92
C GLY A 183 9.78 -9.02 -8.26
N LEU A 184 9.66 -9.11 -6.92
CA LEU A 184 8.53 -8.53 -6.18
C LEU A 184 8.62 -7.02 -6.12
N VAL A 185 9.84 -6.47 -6.05
CA VAL A 185 10.12 -5.04 -6.06
C VAL A 185 11.05 -4.68 -7.22
N ASN A 186 10.98 -3.43 -7.67
CA ASN A 186 11.77 -2.96 -8.81
C ASN A 186 13.15 -2.46 -8.39
N ARG A 187 13.27 -1.93 -7.16
CA ARG A 187 14.51 -1.35 -6.63
C ARG A 187 14.60 -1.52 -5.13
N VAL A 188 15.82 -1.70 -4.64
CA VAL A 188 16.17 -1.59 -3.22
C VAL A 188 17.22 -0.50 -3.09
N VAL A 189 17.01 0.42 -2.16
CA VAL A 189 17.90 1.54 -1.90
C VAL A 189 18.18 1.67 -0.41
N ASP A 190 19.22 2.42 -0.04
CA ASP A 190 19.48 2.73 1.36
C ASP A 190 18.31 3.54 1.93
N ASP A 191 18.01 3.35 3.21
CA ASP A 191 16.78 3.83 3.83
C ASP A 191 16.60 5.35 3.70
N ASP A 192 17.70 6.10 3.81
CA ASP A 192 17.73 7.57 3.65
C ASP A 192 17.54 8.05 2.20
N LYS A 193 17.64 7.14 1.21
CA LYS A 193 17.48 7.45 -0.21
C LYS A 193 16.11 7.07 -0.76
N LEU A 194 15.28 6.38 0.04
CA LEU A 194 14.01 5.84 -0.42
C LEU A 194 13.10 6.90 -1.05
N MET A 195 12.85 7.98 -0.34
CA MET A 195 11.93 9.01 -0.81
C MET A 195 12.49 9.80 -2.00
N GLU A 196 13.79 10.05 -2.05
CA GLU A 196 14.45 10.69 -3.19
C GLU A 196 14.26 9.87 -4.45
N GLU A 197 14.53 8.56 -4.38
CA GLU A 197 14.41 7.63 -5.51
C GLU A 197 12.94 7.49 -5.96
N ALA A 198 12.01 7.28 -5.02
CA ALA A 198 10.60 7.09 -5.32
C ALA A 198 9.96 8.35 -5.92
N LEU A 199 10.27 9.54 -5.37
CA LEU A 199 9.81 10.83 -5.91
C LEU A 199 10.39 11.08 -7.30
N GLY A 200 11.66 10.78 -7.53
CA GLY A 200 12.27 10.90 -8.86
C GLY A 200 11.57 10.06 -9.92
N LEU A 201 11.16 8.82 -9.55
CA LEU A 201 10.37 7.96 -10.44
C LEU A 201 8.97 8.51 -10.65
N ALA A 202 8.28 8.89 -9.58
CA ALA A 202 6.92 9.44 -9.66
C ALA A 202 6.88 10.71 -10.51
N ALA A 203 7.84 11.61 -10.36
CA ALA A 203 7.96 12.82 -11.18
C ALA A 203 8.18 12.49 -12.67
N ARG A 204 9.03 11.50 -12.98
CA ARG A 204 9.21 11.04 -14.37
C ARG A 204 7.93 10.49 -14.97
N LEU A 205 7.16 9.70 -14.22
CA LEU A 205 5.88 9.15 -14.66
C LEU A 205 4.84 10.27 -14.83
N ALA A 206 4.75 11.19 -13.88
CA ALA A 206 3.84 12.33 -13.95
C ALA A 206 4.09 13.24 -15.16
N ASN A 207 5.34 13.40 -15.58
CA ASN A 207 5.73 14.16 -16.76
C ASN A 207 5.67 13.34 -18.06
N GLY A 208 5.37 12.05 -17.98
CA GLY A 208 5.23 11.15 -19.12
C GLY A 208 3.90 11.32 -19.89
N PRO A 209 3.68 10.52 -20.92
CA PRO A 209 2.42 10.54 -21.66
C PRO A 209 1.27 9.99 -20.80
N ARG A 210 0.05 10.53 -20.97
CA ARG A 210 -1.15 10.09 -20.22
C ARG A 210 -1.49 8.60 -20.41
N SER A 211 -1.06 8.00 -21.51
CA SER A 211 -1.25 6.58 -21.80
C SER A 211 -0.52 5.63 -20.84
N LEU A 212 0.33 6.14 -19.95
CA LEU A 212 0.99 5.29 -18.94
C LEU A 212 0.04 4.79 -17.85
N GLY A 213 -1.11 5.43 -17.65
CA GLY A 213 -2.10 5.05 -16.66
C GLY A 213 -3.31 4.27 -17.21
N LEU A 214 -3.28 3.89 -18.51
CA LEU A 214 -4.41 3.23 -19.19
C LEU A 214 -4.23 1.72 -19.28
#